data_e986230a5ef35b3ce91b45da9bbd1302
#
_entry.id   e986230a5ef35b3ce91b45da9bbd1302
#
_cell.length_a   1.000
_cell.length_b   1.000
_cell.length_c   1.000
_cell.angle_alpha   90.00
_cell.angle_beta   90.00
_cell.angle_gamma   90.00
#
_symmetry.space_group_name_H-M   'P 1'
#
loop_
_entity.id
_entity.type
_entity.pdbx_description
1 polymer ?
#
loop_
_entity_poly.entity_id
_entity_poly.type
_entity_poly.pdbx_seq_one_letter_code
_entity_poly.pdbx_strand_id
1 'polypeptide(L)'
;MLASNPSDHSERGDLVRGLGLGSAIAIVIGDTIGTGVFLVASDMARAVGSATLVLIAWILGLLIVLLGAFCYAELGAAFPKAGGPYVYLGRGLGPLWGFLFGWMSSFLERPVAMATLAAGFVRFLGFLFPIVATPLFSSHIGGYEFTFTTAQPIATVIVVMVTAVNYFSVRMGGAIQVLLTSLKTGTMLVIVAGGVVFGTKHAGSTAPAITSFSLGTIGALLTALVPAMWAYNGFNDLGDLGEEIVQPQKNIPRAIIFGLLAVGGLYLMANLVYFLVLPFAQVAASPHVASDVVQSLSGSRGAAWLTVAMAVSALGALHVVVLTGARIPYAMARDGLFFGFAERLHPSLRTPTGALVFLGSIAALLALTGTFEELYSLFVFAVWIFFGLVAIALIRLRQKEPNLVRPYRAWGYPWTPLVFLAAAMALTVNLWMVRPVRSSLGLGVIVLGIPFFYRWHKRPRAAGIHCGRN
;
A
#
# COMPACT_ATOMS: atom_id res chain seq x y z
N MET A 1 -48.88 10.48 -31.55
CA MET A 1 -47.51 10.25 -32.02
C MET A 1 -46.69 11.46 -31.66
N LEU A 2 -46.03 11.43 -30.52
CA LEU A 2 -44.97 12.36 -30.14
C LEU A 2 -43.88 11.49 -29.55
N ALA A 3 -42.79 11.39 -30.27
CA ALA A 3 -41.62 10.62 -29.92
C ALA A 3 -40.95 11.27 -28.68
N SER A 4 -40.84 10.53 -27.61
CA SER A 4 -40.05 10.88 -26.45
C SER A 4 -38.56 10.90 -26.82
N ASN A 5 -37.94 12.04 -26.61
CA ASN A 5 -36.54 12.31 -26.85
C ASN A 5 -35.67 11.52 -25.86
N PRO A 6 -34.66 10.69 -26.28
CA PRO A 6 -33.84 9.88 -25.39
C PRO A 6 -32.67 10.64 -24.74
N SER A 7 -32.72 11.98 -24.59
CA SER A 7 -31.56 12.80 -24.22
C SER A 7 -31.60 13.45 -22.83
N ASP A 8 -32.33 12.90 -21.84
CA ASP A 8 -32.49 13.58 -20.54
C ASP A 8 -32.03 12.77 -19.31
N HIS A 9 -31.06 11.88 -19.47
CA HIS A 9 -30.45 11.16 -18.35
C HIS A 9 -28.90 11.29 -18.21
N SER A 10 -28.29 12.35 -18.78
CA SER A 10 -26.83 12.52 -18.82
C SER A 10 -26.27 13.60 -17.86
N GLU A 11 -26.96 13.96 -16.79
CA GLU A 11 -26.46 15.00 -15.85
C GLU A 11 -25.98 14.51 -14.48
N ARG A 12 -25.71 13.22 -14.29
CA ARG A 12 -24.84 12.75 -13.19
C ARG A 12 -23.74 11.95 -13.84
N GLY A 13 -22.52 12.53 -13.93
CA GLY A 13 -21.38 11.93 -14.60
C GLY A 13 -21.05 10.56 -14.02
N ASP A 14 -21.64 9.54 -14.57
CA ASP A 14 -21.25 8.15 -14.34
C ASP A 14 -19.83 7.97 -14.91
N LEU A 15 -18.95 7.36 -14.12
CA LEU A 15 -17.60 7.05 -14.57
C LEU A 15 -17.65 6.12 -15.79
N VAL A 16 -16.85 6.43 -16.82
CA VAL A 16 -16.88 5.66 -18.08
C VAL A 16 -16.13 4.34 -17.87
N ARG A 17 -16.80 3.21 -18.11
CA ARG A 17 -16.18 1.88 -18.11
C ARG A 17 -15.23 1.73 -19.28
N GLY A 18 -13.93 1.79 -19.04
CA GLY A 18 -12.88 1.69 -20.06
C GLY A 18 -11.75 0.72 -19.73
N LEU A 19 -11.65 0.27 -18.46
CA LEU A 19 -10.54 -0.57 -17.99
C LEU A 19 -10.83 -2.06 -18.23
N GLY A 20 -10.21 -2.64 -19.26
CA GLY A 20 -10.25 -4.09 -19.52
C GLY A 20 -9.39 -4.91 -18.55
N LEU A 21 -9.42 -6.25 -18.67
CA LEU A 21 -8.66 -7.17 -17.81
C LEU A 21 -7.16 -6.85 -17.79
N GLY A 22 -6.55 -6.61 -18.95
CA GLY A 22 -5.12 -6.30 -19.04
C GLY A 22 -4.75 -5.01 -18.30
N SER A 23 -5.56 -3.96 -18.44
CA SER A 23 -5.38 -2.69 -17.70
C SER A 23 -5.55 -2.89 -16.21
N ALA A 24 -6.55 -3.67 -15.78
CA ALA A 24 -6.79 -3.98 -14.37
C ALA A 24 -5.62 -4.77 -13.74
N ILE A 25 -5.06 -5.77 -14.45
CA ILE A 25 -3.84 -6.48 -14.02
C ILE A 25 -2.66 -5.52 -13.92
N ALA A 26 -2.46 -4.66 -14.92
CA ALA A 26 -1.38 -3.68 -14.92
C ALA A 26 -1.50 -2.67 -13.75
N ILE A 27 -2.71 -2.30 -13.36
CA ILE A 27 -2.96 -1.47 -12.18
C ILE A 27 -2.54 -2.22 -10.91
N VAL A 28 -2.99 -3.47 -10.70
CA VAL A 28 -2.60 -4.25 -9.52
C VAL A 28 -1.08 -4.40 -9.45
N ILE A 29 -0.41 -4.76 -10.55
CA ILE A 29 1.05 -4.86 -10.62
C ILE A 29 1.69 -3.50 -10.32
N GLY A 30 1.17 -2.44 -10.95
CA GLY A 30 1.68 -1.09 -10.81
C GLY A 30 1.55 -0.52 -9.41
N ASP A 31 0.46 -0.78 -8.71
CA ASP A 31 0.23 -0.30 -7.36
C ASP A 31 1.01 -1.12 -6.32
N THR A 32 1.13 -2.44 -6.54
CA THR A 32 1.86 -3.32 -5.63
C THR A 32 3.38 -3.16 -5.75
N ILE A 33 3.95 -3.03 -6.97
CA ILE A 33 5.40 -2.80 -7.14
C ILE A 33 5.73 -1.35 -6.76
N GLY A 34 6.05 -1.15 -5.49
CA GLY A 34 6.52 0.12 -4.92
C GLY A 34 8.02 0.10 -4.60
N THR A 35 8.41 0.84 -3.55
CA THR A 35 9.78 0.87 -3.01
C THR A 35 10.13 -0.41 -2.24
N GLY A 36 9.12 -1.15 -1.76
CA GLY A 36 9.29 -2.28 -0.83
C GLY A 36 10.30 -3.31 -1.31
N VAL A 37 10.04 -3.98 -2.41
CA VAL A 37 10.87 -5.09 -2.90
C VAL A 37 12.35 -4.72 -3.09
N PHE A 38 12.65 -3.45 -3.41
CA PHE A 38 14.00 -2.98 -3.62
C PHE A 38 14.76 -2.67 -2.33
N LEU A 39 14.06 -2.42 -1.22
CA LEU A 39 14.65 -1.91 0.01
C LEU A 39 14.48 -2.83 1.23
N VAL A 40 13.39 -3.62 1.32
CA VAL A 40 13.04 -4.33 2.57
C VAL A 40 13.78 -5.64 2.81
N ALA A 41 14.52 -6.15 1.83
CA ALA A 41 15.24 -7.43 1.97
C ALA A 41 16.25 -7.42 3.13
N SER A 42 16.89 -6.28 3.41
CA SER A 42 17.81 -6.12 4.55
C SER A 42 17.08 -6.18 5.90
N ASP A 43 15.90 -5.54 5.99
CA ASP A 43 15.09 -5.55 7.20
C ASP A 43 14.64 -6.98 7.53
N MET A 44 14.19 -7.71 6.50
CA MET A 44 13.82 -9.12 6.62
C MET A 44 15.01 -9.98 7.02
N ALA A 45 16.18 -9.78 6.38
CA ALA A 45 17.40 -10.53 6.69
C ALA A 45 17.86 -10.31 8.13
N ARG A 46 17.83 -9.06 8.63
CA ARG A 46 18.13 -8.74 10.04
C ARG A 46 17.15 -9.40 11.00
N ALA A 47 15.87 -9.46 10.64
CA ALA A 47 14.84 -10.04 11.51
C ALA A 47 15.00 -11.56 11.69
N VAL A 48 15.35 -12.29 10.63
CA VAL A 48 15.35 -13.78 10.65
C VAL A 48 16.73 -14.42 10.63
N GLY A 49 17.80 -13.70 10.34
CA GLY A 49 19.18 -14.21 10.35
C GLY A 49 19.51 -15.28 9.30
N SER A 50 18.62 -15.55 8.31
CA SER A 50 18.78 -16.60 7.30
C SER A 50 18.12 -16.21 5.98
N ALA A 51 18.83 -16.40 4.86
CA ALA A 51 18.29 -16.19 3.51
C ALA A 51 17.09 -17.10 3.22
N THR A 52 17.16 -18.37 3.65
CA THR A 52 16.05 -19.32 3.51
C THR A 52 14.79 -18.85 4.23
N LEU A 53 14.93 -18.32 5.46
CA LEU A 53 13.78 -17.78 6.20
C LEU A 53 13.23 -16.51 5.56
N VAL A 54 14.05 -15.67 4.91
CA VAL A 54 13.57 -14.53 4.12
C VAL A 54 12.74 -15.01 2.95
N LEU A 55 13.19 -16.01 2.20
CA LEU A 55 12.42 -16.57 1.08
C LEU A 55 11.12 -17.23 1.55
N ILE A 56 11.15 -17.94 2.68
CA ILE A 56 9.93 -18.49 3.31
C ILE A 56 8.99 -17.36 3.71
N ALA A 57 9.48 -16.25 4.28
CA ALA A 57 8.65 -15.10 4.64
C ALA A 57 7.98 -14.46 3.39
N TRP A 58 8.69 -14.37 2.25
CA TRP A 58 8.09 -13.92 0.99
C TRP A 58 6.99 -14.85 0.48
N ILE A 59 7.20 -16.18 0.55
CA ILE A 59 6.19 -17.18 0.16
C ILE A 59 4.97 -17.11 1.08
N LEU A 60 5.19 -17.09 2.40
CA LEU A 60 4.11 -16.97 3.39
C LEU A 60 3.35 -15.65 3.22
N GLY A 61 4.08 -14.56 2.96
CA GLY A 61 3.49 -13.26 2.66
C GLY A 61 2.56 -13.31 1.45
N LEU A 62 3.03 -13.89 0.34
CA LEU A 62 2.20 -14.09 -0.86
C LEU A 62 0.95 -14.91 -0.55
N LEU A 63 1.10 -16.03 0.17
CA LEU A 63 -0.03 -16.90 0.52
C LEU A 63 -1.07 -16.15 1.39
N ILE A 64 -0.62 -15.42 2.42
CA ILE A 64 -1.50 -14.63 3.27
C ILE A 64 -2.24 -13.56 2.47
N VAL A 65 -1.53 -12.82 1.61
CA VAL A 65 -2.14 -11.76 0.79
C VAL A 65 -3.10 -12.35 -0.26
N LEU A 66 -2.81 -13.53 -0.83
CA LEU A 66 -3.73 -14.24 -1.71
C LEU A 66 -5.02 -14.66 -1.01
N LEU A 67 -4.97 -15.08 0.26
CA LEU A 67 -6.19 -15.35 1.05
C LEU A 67 -7.02 -14.08 1.21
N GLY A 68 -6.37 -12.95 1.47
CA GLY A 68 -7.02 -11.63 1.48
C GLY A 68 -7.60 -11.27 0.11
N ALA A 69 -6.83 -11.48 -0.95
CA ALA A 69 -7.24 -11.22 -2.33
C ALA A 69 -8.53 -11.96 -2.71
N PHE A 70 -8.70 -13.22 -2.28
CA PHE A 70 -9.95 -13.96 -2.48
C PHE A 70 -11.13 -13.30 -1.78
N CYS A 71 -10.93 -12.75 -0.56
CA CYS A 71 -11.97 -12.01 0.15
C CYS A 71 -12.34 -10.70 -0.57
N TYR A 72 -11.34 -9.93 -0.98
CA TYR A 72 -11.52 -8.68 -1.73
C TYR A 72 -12.13 -8.91 -3.12
N ALA A 73 -11.74 -10.00 -3.79
CA ALA A 73 -12.30 -10.40 -5.08
C ALA A 73 -13.81 -10.70 -5.01
N GLU A 74 -14.27 -11.40 -3.95
CA GLU A 74 -15.70 -11.66 -3.75
C GLU A 74 -16.46 -10.36 -3.48
N LEU A 75 -15.96 -9.54 -2.56
CA LEU A 75 -16.62 -8.29 -2.21
C LEU A 75 -16.60 -7.28 -3.36
N GLY A 76 -15.50 -7.17 -4.08
CA GLY A 76 -15.38 -6.30 -5.25
C GLY A 76 -16.26 -6.74 -6.43
N ALA A 77 -16.43 -8.05 -6.63
CA ALA A 77 -17.37 -8.57 -7.64
C ALA A 77 -18.84 -8.37 -7.24
N ALA A 78 -19.15 -8.46 -5.94
CA ALA A 78 -20.51 -8.26 -5.41
C ALA A 78 -20.89 -6.78 -5.32
N PHE A 79 -19.93 -5.92 -5.00
CA PHE A 79 -20.13 -4.47 -4.85
C PHE A 79 -19.14 -3.69 -5.72
N PRO A 80 -19.29 -3.68 -7.04
CA PRO A 80 -18.39 -2.99 -7.97
C PRO A 80 -18.65 -1.48 -7.99
N LYS A 81 -18.67 -0.85 -6.82
CA LYS A 81 -18.82 0.59 -6.62
C LYS A 81 -17.50 1.20 -6.19
N ALA A 82 -17.28 2.46 -6.56
CA ALA A 82 -16.12 3.21 -6.05
C ALA A 82 -16.14 3.27 -4.52
N GLY A 83 -14.95 3.15 -3.90
CA GLY A 83 -14.78 3.20 -2.45
C GLY A 83 -14.42 1.86 -1.78
N GLY A 84 -14.28 0.76 -2.53
CA GLY A 84 -13.67 -0.49 -2.07
C GLY A 84 -14.00 -0.88 -0.62
N PRO A 85 -12.98 -0.97 0.27
CA PRO A 85 -13.17 -1.38 1.67
C PRO A 85 -14.16 -0.50 2.47
N TYR A 86 -14.28 0.79 2.15
CA TYR A 86 -15.28 1.66 2.77
C TYR A 86 -16.70 1.11 2.58
N VAL A 87 -17.01 0.68 1.35
CA VAL A 87 -18.31 0.10 1.00
C VAL A 87 -18.46 -1.27 1.66
N TYR A 88 -17.44 -2.13 1.59
CA TYR A 88 -17.50 -3.50 2.14
C TYR A 88 -17.73 -3.52 3.65
N LEU A 89 -17.00 -2.67 4.37
CA LEU A 89 -17.13 -2.55 5.83
C LEU A 89 -18.46 -1.91 6.23
N GLY A 90 -18.88 -0.87 5.50
CA GLY A 90 -20.16 -0.21 5.73
C GLY A 90 -21.35 -1.17 5.56
N ARG A 91 -21.34 -2.01 4.55
CA ARG A 91 -22.39 -3.03 4.28
C ARG A 91 -22.30 -4.21 5.24
N GLY A 92 -21.09 -4.75 5.45
CA GLY A 92 -20.89 -5.95 6.26
C GLY A 92 -21.00 -5.74 7.76
N LEU A 93 -20.40 -4.66 8.27
CA LEU A 93 -20.28 -4.41 9.71
C LEU A 93 -21.12 -3.22 10.19
N GLY A 94 -21.49 -2.32 9.29
CA GLY A 94 -22.30 -1.14 9.58
C GLY A 94 -21.56 0.20 9.37
N PRO A 95 -22.29 1.33 9.36
CA PRO A 95 -21.77 2.63 8.95
C PRO A 95 -20.54 3.12 9.75
N LEU A 96 -20.46 2.77 11.04
CA LEU A 96 -19.32 3.11 11.89
C LEU A 96 -18.01 2.55 11.32
N TRP A 97 -18.01 1.29 10.87
CA TRP A 97 -16.81 0.61 10.40
C TRP A 97 -16.33 1.13 9.04
N GLY A 98 -17.27 1.45 8.15
CA GLY A 98 -16.95 2.18 6.92
C GLY A 98 -16.34 3.55 7.22
N PHE A 99 -16.98 4.32 8.12
CA PHE A 99 -16.45 5.61 8.55
C PHE A 99 -15.03 5.50 9.15
N LEU A 100 -14.80 4.53 10.06
CA LEU A 100 -13.49 4.33 10.69
C LEU A 100 -12.42 3.95 9.68
N PHE A 101 -12.76 3.19 8.63
CA PHE A 101 -11.84 2.95 7.52
C PHE A 101 -11.47 4.26 6.82
N GLY A 102 -12.44 5.06 6.40
CA GLY A 102 -12.16 6.34 5.74
C GLY A 102 -11.39 7.33 6.64
N TRP A 103 -11.68 7.33 7.95
CA TRP A 103 -10.95 8.08 8.96
C TRP A 103 -9.49 7.62 9.05
N MET A 104 -9.26 6.31 9.24
CA MET A 104 -7.95 5.71 9.29
C MET A 104 -7.17 5.97 7.99
N SER A 105 -7.82 5.82 6.85
CA SER A 105 -7.20 6.09 5.55
C SER A 105 -6.77 7.55 5.41
N SER A 106 -7.57 8.49 5.92
CA SER A 106 -7.27 9.93 5.85
C SER A 106 -6.17 10.38 6.82
N PHE A 107 -6.03 9.75 7.98
CA PHE A 107 -5.07 10.18 9.01
C PHE A 107 -3.81 9.31 9.09
N LEU A 108 -3.89 8.04 8.68
CA LEU A 108 -2.78 7.09 8.77
C LEU A 108 -2.39 6.52 7.41
N GLU A 109 -3.26 5.72 6.77
CA GLU A 109 -2.89 4.97 5.57
C GLU A 109 -2.26 5.85 4.50
N ARG A 110 -2.97 6.86 4.01
CA ARG A 110 -2.49 7.71 2.90
C ARG A 110 -1.33 8.62 3.30
N PRO A 111 -1.36 9.36 4.42
CA PRO A 111 -0.22 10.18 4.83
C PRO A 111 1.03 9.37 5.16
N VAL A 112 0.88 8.21 5.81
CA VAL A 112 2.01 7.33 6.12
C VAL A 112 2.59 6.72 4.85
N ALA A 113 1.75 6.29 3.89
CA ALA A 113 2.22 5.81 2.59
C ALA A 113 3.01 6.88 1.84
N MET A 114 2.52 8.14 1.82
CA MET A 114 3.22 9.27 1.21
C MET A 114 4.59 9.49 1.87
N ALA A 115 4.66 9.51 3.19
CA ALA A 115 5.90 9.68 3.94
C ALA A 115 6.87 8.51 3.71
N THR A 116 6.37 7.27 3.68
CA THR A 116 7.17 6.05 3.42
C THR A 116 7.77 6.06 2.01
N LEU A 117 6.98 6.42 0.99
CA LEU A 117 7.46 6.51 -0.38
C LEU A 117 8.53 7.60 -0.55
N ALA A 118 8.35 8.76 0.12
CA ALA A 118 9.35 9.81 0.14
C ALA A 118 10.63 9.37 0.85
N ALA A 119 10.54 8.70 2.00
CA ALA A 119 11.69 8.12 2.70
C ALA A 119 12.39 7.05 1.87
N GLY A 120 11.64 6.22 1.14
CA GLY A 120 12.19 5.24 0.20
C GLY A 120 12.92 5.90 -0.97
N PHE A 121 12.37 6.98 -1.53
CA PHE A 121 13.05 7.79 -2.53
C PHE A 121 14.39 8.33 -2.02
N VAL A 122 14.40 8.87 -0.79
CA VAL A 122 15.62 9.41 -0.17
C VAL A 122 16.66 8.31 0.07
N ARG A 123 16.25 7.07 0.39
CA ARG A 123 17.18 5.92 0.45
C ARG A 123 17.86 5.67 -0.89
N PHE A 124 17.14 5.74 -2.02
CA PHE A 124 17.77 5.65 -3.34
C PHE A 124 18.73 6.81 -3.61
N LEU A 125 18.40 8.04 -3.20
CA LEU A 125 19.33 9.16 -3.26
C LEU A 125 20.58 8.92 -2.43
N GLY A 126 20.48 8.26 -1.28
CA GLY A 126 21.60 7.92 -0.41
C GLY A 126 22.65 7.02 -1.07
N PHE A 127 22.26 6.16 -2.01
CA PHE A 127 23.19 5.40 -2.84
C PHE A 127 24.00 6.30 -3.79
N LEU A 128 23.33 7.31 -4.39
CA LEU A 128 23.96 8.24 -5.34
C LEU A 128 24.76 9.33 -4.62
N PHE A 129 24.27 9.77 -3.47
CA PHE A 129 24.79 10.88 -2.69
C PHE A 129 24.84 10.49 -1.19
N PRO A 130 25.94 9.90 -0.71
CA PRO A 130 26.03 9.39 0.69
C PRO A 130 25.75 10.45 1.77
N ILE A 131 25.97 11.73 1.50
CA ILE A 131 25.69 12.84 2.43
C ILE A 131 24.21 12.92 2.84
N VAL A 132 23.32 12.33 2.07
CA VAL A 132 21.87 12.32 2.33
C VAL A 132 21.49 11.55 3.62
N ALA A 133 22.34 10.67 4.11
CA ALA A 133 22.11 9.88 5.32
C ALA A 133 22.97 10.34 6.53
N THR A 134 23.52 11.55 6.49
CA THR A 134 24.40 12.04 7.57
C THR A 134 23.59 12.32 8.84
N PRO A 135 23.97 11.74 10.00
CA PRO A 135 23.34 12.07 11.27
C PRO A 135 23.57 13.54 11.64
N LEU A 136 22.50 14.24 12.00
CA LEU A 136 22.53 15.63 12.46
C LEU A 136 22.54 15.70 13.99
N PHE A 137 21.71 14.88 14.64
CA PHE A 137 21.76 14.67 16.08
C PHE A 137 21.10 13.32 16.44
N SER A 138 21.49 12.78 17.60
CA SER A 138 20.86 11.62 18.21
C SER A 138 20.43 11.98 19.63
N SER A 139 19.27 11.49 20.06
CA SER A 139 18.74 11.68 21.40
C SER A 139 18.07 10.40 21.91
N HIS A 140 18.20 10.15 23.20
CA HIS A 140 17.52 9.03 23.88
C HIS A 140 16.31 9.59 24.63
N ILE A 141 15.11 9.28 24.15
CA ILE A 141 13.85 9.73 24.77
C ILE A 141 13.08 8.51 25.24
N GLY A 142 12.93 8.33 26.56
CA GLY A 142 12.14 7.25 27.14
C GLY A 142 12.61 5.84 26.76
N GLY A 143 13.95 5.64 26.57
CA GLY A 143 14.52 4.35 26.17
C GLY A 143 14.54 4.11 24.65
N TYR A 144 14.08 5.05 23.83
CA TYR A 144 14.18 5.01 22.38
C TYR A 144 15.33 5.90 21.92
N GLU A 145 16.21 5.34 21.08
CA GLU A 145 17.19 6.13 20.34
C GLU A 145 16.52 6.77 19.12
N PHE A 146 16.42 8.09 19.13
CA PHE A 146 15.95 8.88 18.01
C PHE A 146 17.15 9.51 17.31
N THR A 147 17.44 9.09 16.09
CA THR A 147 18.48 9.68 15.26
C THR A 147 17.86 10.50 14.14
N PHE A 148 18.10 11.80 14.15
CA PHE A 148 17.69 12.72 13.09
C PHE A 148 18.82 12.88 12.09
N THR A 149 18.55 12.57 10.83
CA THR A 149 19.52 12.64 9.73
C THR A 149 19.09 13.67 8.68
N THR A 150 19.94 13.98 7.73
CA THR A 150 19.57 14.82 6.59
C THR A 150 18.47 14.20 5.71
N ALA A 151 18.20 12.89 5.85
CA ALA A 151 17.16 12.19 5.09
C ALA A 151 15.75 12.69 5.40
N GLN A 152 15.42 12.96 6.68
CA GLN A 152 14.08 13.37 7.09
C GLN A 152 13.65 14.74 6.48
N PRO A 153 14.44 15.82 6.58
CA PRO A 153 14.06 17.08 5.94
C PRO A 153 13.99 16.97 4.42
N ILE A 154 14.85 16.16 3.77
CA ILE A 154 14.78 15.94 2.33
C ILE A 154 13.48 15.23 1.97
N ALA A 155 13.10 14.15 2.69
CA ALA A 155 11.83 13.45 2.48
C ALA A 155 10.63 14.40 2.67
N THR A 156 10.68 15.26 3.68
CA THR A 156 9.65 16.28 3.95
C THR A 156 9.51 17.24 2.77
N VAL A 157 10.61 17.78 2.27
CA VAL A 157 10.61 18.67 1.09
C VAL A 157 10.00 17.97 -0.12
N ILE A 158 10.34 16.70 -0.36
CA ILE A 158 9.78 15.91 -1.46
C ILE A 158 8.26 15.76 -1.31
N VAL A 159 7.75 15.43 -0.11
CA VAL A 159 6.30 15.36 0.14
C VAL A 159 5.63 16.69 -0.17
N VAL A 160 6.17 17.79 0.32
CA VAL A 160 5.63 19.14 0.08
C VAL A 160 5.64 19.48 -1.40
N MET A 161 6.75 19.24 -2.11
CA MET A 161 6.87 19.51 -3.54
C MET A 161 5.86 18.69 -4.36
N VAL A 162 5.75 17.37 -4.10
CA VAL A 162 4.81 16.51 -4.83
C VAL A 162 3.36 16.90 -4.51
N THR A 163 3.07 17.28 -3.26
CA THR A 163 1.75 17.79 -2.88
C THR A 163 1.43 19.10 -3.60
N ALA A 164 2.39 20.02 -3.70
CA ALA A 164 2.24 21.28 -4.43
C ALA A 164 2.03 21.06 -5.93
N VAL A 165 2.76 20.12 -6.55
CA VAL A 165 2.54 19.73 -7.95
C VAL A 165 1.11 19.23 -8.15
N ASN A 166 0.60 18.37 -7.27
CA ASN A 166 -0.76 17.86 -7.34
C ASN A 166 -1.83 18.95 -7.05
N TYR A 167 -1.51 19.96 -6.27
CA TYR A 167 -2.38 21.12 -6.03
C TYR A 167 -2.63 21.90 -7.33
N PHE A 168 -1.59 22.10 -8.14
CA PHE A 168 -1.64 22.89 -9.38
C PHE A 168 -1.88 22.08 -10.65
N SER A 169 -1.80 20.75 -10.62
CA SER A 169 -1.92 19.91 -11.82
C SER A 169 -2.66 18.61 -11.56
N VAL A 170 -3.77 18.40 -12.29
CA VAL A 170 -4.52 17.13 -12.30
C VAL A 170 -4.06 16.21 -13.44
N ARG A 171 -3.29 16.73 -14.39
CA ARG A 171 -3.05 16.07 -15.68
C ARG A 171 -1.72 15.35 -15.79
N MET A 172 -1.36 14.52 -14.81
CA MET A 172 -0.43 13.45 -15.19
C MET A 172 -1.26 12.33 -15.85
N GLY A 173 -1.33 12.39 -17.19
CA GLY A 173 -2.17 11.51 -17.98
C GLY A 173 -1.80 10.04 -17.81
N GLY A 174 -2.76 9.14 -18.09
CA GLY A 174 -2.58 7.69 -18.02
C GLY A 174 -1.32 7.16 -18.73
N ALA A 175 -0.84 7.85 -19.77
CA ALA A 175 0.41 7.52 -20.46
C ALA A 175 1.64 7.58 -19.53
N ILE A 176 1.73 8.60 -18.65
CA ILE A 176 2.85 8.72 -17.70
C ILE A 176 2.77 7.62 -16.65
N GLN A 177 1.57 7.29 -16.18
CA GLN A 177 1.38 6.18 -15.23
C GLN A 177 1.80 4.84 -15.85
N VAL A 178 1.42 4.57 -17.11
CA VAL A 178 1.86 3.37 -17.84
C VAL A 178 3.38 3.35 -17.99
N LEU A 179 4.00 4.49 -18.34
CA LEU A 179 5.45 4.60 -18.44
C LEU A 179 6.16 4.30 -17.12
N LEU A 180 5.68 4.89 -16.01
CA LEU A 180 6.25 4.66 -14.68
C LEU A 180 6.08 3.23 -14.21
N THR A 181 4.92 2.60 -14.47
CA THR A 181 4.68 1.18 -14.17
C THR A 181 5.58 0.28 -15.01
N SER A 182 5.77 0.59 -16.30
CA SER A 182 6.68 -0.15 -17.18
C SER A 182 8.13 0.00 -16.73
N LEU A 183 8.54 1.19 -16.29
CA LEU A 183 9.89 1.46 -15.79
C LEU A 183 10.19 0.60 -14.56
N LYS A 184 9.31 0.59 -13.54
CA LYS A 184 9.54 -0.19 -12.30
C LYS A 184 9.49 -1.70 -12.55
N THR A 185 8.57 -2.18 -13.39
CA THR A 185 8.50 -3.60 -13.76
C THR A 185 9.72 -4.01 -14.61
N GLY A 186 10.11 -3.16 -15.58
CA GLY A 186 11.31 -3.37 -16.38
C GLY A 186 12.59 -3.38 -15.56
N THR A 187 12.72 -2.45 -14.61
CA THR A 187 13.84 -2.42 -13.66
C THR A 187 13.96 -3.74 -12.90
N MET A 188 12.85 -4.27 -12.43
CA MET A 188 12.81 -5.53 -11.69
C MET A 188 13.18 -6.73 -12.57
N LEU A 189 12.66 -6.76 -13.79
CA LEU A 189 13.02 -7.81 -14.77
C LEU A 189 14.50 -7.77 -15.12
N VAL A 190 15.10 -6.57 -15.26
CA VAL A 190 16.54 -6.41 -15.50
C VAL A 190 17.37 -6.95 -14.33
N ILE A 191 16.97 -6.67 -13.09
CA ILE A 191 17.65 -7.22 -11.90
C ILE A 191 17.57 -8.74 -11.91
N VAL A 192 16.38 -9.30 -12.12
CA VAL A 192 16.16 -10.76 -12.13
C VAL A 192 16.95 -11.42 -13.28
N ALA A 193 16.81 -10.92 -14.50
CA ALA A 193 17.50 -11.49 -15.64
C ALA A 193 19.04 -11.37 -15.51
N GLY A 194 19.54 -10.20 -15.10
CA GLY A 194 20.96 -9.98 -14.85
C GLY A 194 21.51 -10.90 -13.76
N GLY A 195 20.77 -11.08 -12.68
CA GLY A 195 21.18 -11.97 -11.58
C GLY A 195 21.18 -13.43 -11.98
N VAL A 196 20.20 -13.89 -12.75
CA VAL A 196 20.15 -15.28 -13.25
C VAL A 196 21.29 -15.56 -14.24
N VAL A 197 21.60 -14.61 -15.14
CA VAL A 197 22.64 -14.80 -16.16
C VAL A 197 24.06 -14.65 -15.61
N PHE A 198 24.28 -13.69 -14.73
CA PHE A 198 25.63 -13.33 -14.27
C PHE A 198 25.88 -13.69 -12.79
N GLY A 199 24.84 -13.90 -11.97
CA GLY A 199 24.94 -14.10 -10.54
C GLY A 199 25.64 -15.40 -10.12
N THR A 200 25.58 -16.44 -10.94
CA THR A 200 26.20 -17.76 -10.68
C THR A 200 27.73 -17.67 -10.53
N LYS A 201 28.38 -16.63 -11.05
CA LYS A 201 29.82 -16.40 -10.89
C LYS A 201 30.20 -15.90 -9.49
N HIS A 202 29.23 -15.47 -8.70
CA HIS A 202 29.42 -14.89 -7.36
C HIS A 202 28.89 -15.79 -6.24
N ALA A 203 28.34 -16.98 -6.59
CA ALA A 203 27.78 -17.95 -5.65
C ALA A 203 28.87 -18.50 -4.72
N GLY A 204 29.14 -17.79 -3.65
CA GLY A 204 30.16 -18.12 -2.65
C GLY A 204 29.69 -18.08 -1.20
N SER A 205 28.40 -17.88 -0.95
CA SER A 205 27.91 -17.79 0.44
C SER A 205 26.75 -18.74 0.68
N THR A 206 27.04 -19.83 1.36
CA THR A 206 26.00 -20.66 1.98
C THR A 206 25.27 -19.81 3.05
N ALA A 207 23.98 -19.53 2.81
CA ALA A 207 23.13 -18.98 3.85
C ALA A 207 23.19 -19.93 5.06
N PRO A 208 23.27 -19.40 6.31
CA PRO A 208 23.18 -20.24 7.48
C PRO A 208 21.94 -21.14 7.39
N ALA A 209 22.14 -22.44 7.51
CA ALA A 209 21.05 -23.40 7.50
C ALA A 209 20.15 -23.17 8.71
N ILE A 210 18.85 -23.45 8.56
CA ILE A 210 17.93 -23.45 9.70
C ILE A 210 18.33 -24.61 10.60
N THR A 211 18.91 -24.31 11.76
CA THR A 211 19.37 -25.33 12.70
C THR A 211 18.28 -25.79 13.66
N SER A 212 17.23 -24.98 13.89
CA SER A 212 16.09 -25.35 14.74
C SER A 212 14.89 -24.45 14.51
N PHE A 213 13.68 -25.00 14.54
CA PHE A 213 12.43 -24.26 14.63
C PHE A 213 12.06 -24.07 16.10
N SER A 214 11.98 -22.83 16.56
CA SER A 214 11.60 -22.45 17.93
C SER A 214 10.50 -21.40 17.93
N LEU A 215 9.89 -21.12 19.08
CA LEU A 215 8.94 -20.01 19.23
C LEU A 215 9.58 -18.66 18.85
N GLY A 216 10.89 -18.49 19.11
CA GLY A 216 11.65 -17.32 18.66
C GLY A 216 11.69 -17.20 17.13
N THR A 217 11.83 -18.32 16.42
CA THR A 217 11.81 -18.36 14.94
C THR A 217 10.46 -17.90 14.39
N ILE A 218 9.34 -18.26 15.04
CA ILE A 218 8.01 -17.81 14.64
C ILE A 218 7.87 -16.29 14.82
N GLY A 219 8.31 -15.74 15.97
CA GLY A 219 8.32 -14.30 16.21
C GLY A 219 9.18 -13.54 15.20
N ALA A 220 10.36 -14.06 14.87
CA ALA A 220 11.25 -13.51 13.84
C ALA A 220 10.61 -13.52 12.45
N LEU A 221 9.92 -14.62 12.08
CA LEU A 221 9.17 -14.71 10.83
C LEU A 221 8.02 -13.71 10.77
N LEU A 222 7.25 -13.55 11.86
CA LEU A 222 6.18 -12.53 11.92
C LEU A 222 6.76 -11.13 11.77
N THR A 223 7.93 -10.86 12.36
CA THR A 223 8.62 -9.58 12.20
C THR A 223 9.10 -9.37 10.75
N ALA A 224 9.63 -10.40 10.10
CA ALA A 224 10.05 -10.33 8.69
C ALA A 224 8.86 -10.24 7.72
N LEU A 225 7.67 -10.72 8.10
CA LEU A 225 6.46 -10.53 7.31
C LEU A 225 6.01 -9.07 7.22
N VAL A 226 6.30 -8.23 8.22
CA VAL A 226 5.85 -6.82 8.23
C VAL A 226 6.35 -6.05 6.99
N PRO A 227 7.67 -6.00 6.68
CA PRO A 227 8.16 -5.37 5.46
C PRO A 227 7.65 -6.05 4.18
N ALA A 228 7.45 -7.38 4.19
CA ALA A 228 6.83 -8.07 3.05
C ALA A 228 5.37 -7.62 2.85
N MET A 229 4.59 -7.41 3.92
CA MET A 229 3.23 -6.90 3.83
C MET A 229 3.15 -5.47 3.30
N TRP A 230 4.13 -4.63 3.61
CA TRP A 230 4.29 -3.33 2.95
C TRP A 230 4.51 -3.48 1.44
N ALA A 231 5.41 -4.38 1.05
CA ALA A 231 5.75 -4.61 -0.36
C ALA A 231 4.57 -5.20 -1.16
N TYR A 232 3.74 -6.03 -0.56
CA TYR A 232 2.55 -6.63 -1.19
C TYR A 232 1.29 -5.76 -1.15
N ASN A 233 1.35 -4.59 -0.51
CA ASN A 233 0.18 -3.70 -0.46
C ASN A 233 -0.13 -3.10 -1.85
N GLY A 234 -1.40 -2.75 -2.10
CA GLY A 234 -1.89 -2.15 -3.36
C GLY A 234 -2.90 -3.02 -4.11
N PHE A 235 -2.96 -4.33 -3.86
CA PHE A 235 -3.93 -5.22 -4.52
C PHE A 235 -5.40 -4.85 -4.23
N ASN A 236 -5.66 -4.25 -3.07
CA ASN A 236 -6.97 -3.82 -2.60
C ASN A 236 -7.49 -2.57 -3.33
N ASP A 237 -6.61 -1.73 -3.86
CA ASP A 237 -6.94 -0.43 -4.45
C ASP A 237 -7.72 -0.57 -5.77
N LEU A 238 -7.63 -1.75 -6.43
CA LEU A 238 -8.47 -2.05 -7.61
C LEU A 238 -9.97 -1.98 -7.27
N GLY A 239 -10.37 -2.26 -6.03
CA GLY A 239 -11.75 -2.15 -5.57
C GLY A 239 -12.30 -0.72 -5.66
N ASP A 240 -11.45 0.29 -5.50
CA ASP A 240 -11.82 1.70 -5.58
C ASP A 240 -12.18 2.13 -7.02
N LEU A 241 -11.71 1.39 -8.02
CA LEU A 241 -11.94 1.60 -9.45
C LEU A 241 -13.07 0.72 -10.02
N GLY A 242 -13.87 0.08 -9.18
CA GLY A 242 -14.88 -0.91 -9.59
C GLY A 242 -15.86 -0.41 -10.65
N GLU A 243 -16.20 0.89 -10.66
CA GLU A 243 -17.11 1.50 -11.62
C GLU A 243 -16.47 1.73 -13.01
N GLU A 244 -15.14 1.81 -13.08
CA GLU A 244 -14.39 2.04 -14.33
C GLU A 244 -14.01 0.73 -15.04
N ILE A 245 -14.16 -0.42 -14.39
CA ILE A 245 -13.76 -1.73 -14.92
C ILE A 245 -14.85 -2.31 -15.80
N VAL A 246 -14.45 -2.76 -17.00
CA VAL A 246 -15.34 -3.50 -17.93
C VAL A 246 -15.59 -4.90 -17.35
N GLN A 247 -16.84 -5.32 -17.27
CA GLN A 247 -17.25 -6.59 -16.66
C GLN A 247 -16.63 -6.81 -15.26
N PRO A 248 -16.83 -5.89 -14.29
CA PRO A 248 -16.13 -5.89 -13.01
C PRO A 248 -16.28 -7.21 -12.25
N GLN A 249 -17.43 -7.88 -12.37
CA GLN A 249 -17.73 -9.15 -11.72
C GLN A 249 -16.75 -10.27 -12.11
N LYS A 250 -16.16 -10.21 -13.31
CA LYS A 250 -15.19 -11.18 -13.81
C LYS A 250 -13.76 -10.65 -13.73
N ASN A 251 -13.56 -9.38 -14.07
CA ASN A 251 -12.24 -8.80 -14.26
C ASN A 251 -11.59 -8.40 -12.94
N ILE A 252 -12.34 -7.94 -11.92
CA ILE A 252 -11.78 -7.63 -10.59
C ILE A 252 -11.13 -8.88 -9.96
N PRO A 253 -11.83 -10.03 -9.80
CA PRO A 253 -11.22 -11.23 -9.23
C PRO A 253 -9.97 -11.69 -9.99
N ARG A 254 -10.06 -11.74 -11.31
CA ARG A 254 -8.95 -12.20 -12.16
C ARG A 254 -7.74 -11.26 -12.07
N ALA A 255 -7.98 -9.95 -12.10
CA ALA A 255 -6.91 -8.97 -12.05
C ALA A 255 -6.17 -9.00 -10.71
N ILE A 256 -6.88 -9.09 -9.59
CA ILE A 256 -6.27 -9.16 -8.26
C ILE A 256 -5.43 -10.45 -8.14
N ILE A 257 -5.99 -11.60 -8.49
CA ILE A 257 -5.31 -12.90 -8.33
C ILE A 257 -4.10 -13.01 -9.27
N PHE A 258 -4.27 -12.76 -10.57
CA PHE A 258 -3.17 -12.86 -11.53
C PHE A 258 -2.10 -11.77 -11.32
N GLY A 259 -2.51 -10.55 -10.96
CA GLY A 259 -1.60 -9.47 -10.63
C GLY A 259 -0.73 -9.83 -9.42
N LEU A 260 -1.32 -10.33 -8.33
CA LEU A 260 -0.56 -10.75 -7.15
C LEU A 260 0.36 -11.95 -7.40
N LEU A 261 -0.09 -12.95 -8.17
CA LEU A 261 0.76 -14.07 -8.53
C LEU A 261 1.98 -13.63 -9.36
N ALA A 262 1.77 -12.73 -10.31
CA ALA A 262 2.85 -12.16 -11.11
C ALA A 262 3.85 -11.37 -10.25
N VAL A 263 3.33 -10.49 -9.37
CA VAL A 263 4.17 -9.71 -8.44
C VAL A 263 4.91 -10.62 -7.46
N GLY A 264 4.21 -11.62 -6.88
CA GLY A 264 4.82 -12.57 -5.94
C GLY A 264 5.94 -13.38 -6.57
N GLY A 265 5.75 -13.85 -7.80
CA GLY A 265 6.79 -14.51 -8.57
C GLY A 265 8.01 -13.61 -8.80
N LEU A 266 7.78 -12.36 -9.21
CA LEU A 266 8.86 -11.37 -9.40
C LEU A 266 9.59 -11.07 -8.08
N TYR A 267 8.89 -10.94 -6.96
CA TYR A 267 9.49 -10.66 -5.65
C TYR A 267 10.34 -11.83 -5.16
N LEU A 268 9.85 -13.05 -5.31
CA LEU A 268 10.62 -14.25 -4.99
C LEU A 268 11.89 -14.37 -5.83
N MET A 269 11.78 -14.15 -7.14
CA MET A 269 12.93 -14.18 -8.04
C MET A 269 13.94 -13.09 -7.74
N ALA A 270 13.49 -11.85 -7.46
CA ALA A 270 14.38 -10.76 -7.10
C ALA A 270 15.14 -11.04 -5.80
N ASN A 271 14.45 -11.52 -4.75
CA ASN A 271 15.10 -11.86 -3.49
C ASN A 271 16.02 -13.08 -3.61
N LEU A 272 15.67 -14.06 -4.42
CA LEU A 272 16.57 -15.17 -4.74
C LEU A 272 17.87 -14.63 -5.37
N VAL A 273 17.76 -13.71 -6.34
CA VAL A 273 18.91 -13.07 -6.99
C VAL A 273 19.74 -12.26 -5.99
N TYR A 274 19.11 -11.55 -5.05
CA TYR A 274 19.85 -10.80 -4.03
C TYR A 274 20.80 -11.70 -3.22
N PHE A 275 20.32 -12.86 -2.80
CA PHE A 275 21.13 -13.83 -2.04
C PHE A 275 22.05 -14.68 -2.92
N LEU A 276 21.81 -14.79 -4.23
CA LEU A 276 22.74 -15.40 -5.15
C LEU A 276 23.95 -14.51 -5.46
N VAL A 277 23.73 -13.20 -5.53
CA VAL A 277 24.75 -12.23 -5.95
C VAL A 277 25.54 -11.67 -4.78
N LEU A 278 24.89 -11.42 -3.64
CA LEU A 278 25.52 -10.83 -2.45
C LEU A 278 25.56 -11.84 -1.29
N PRO A 279 26.65 -11.87 -0.51
CA PRO A 279 26.70 -12.57 0.76
C PRO A 279 25.57 -12.10 1.71
N PHE A 280 25.02 -13.03 2.51
CA PHE A 280 23.94 -12.72 3.45
C PHE A 280 24.24 -11.51 4.35
N ALA A 281 25.45 -11.44 4.88
CA ALA A 281 25.88 -10.32 5.75
C ALA A 281 25.83 -8.96 5.04
N GLN A 282 26.15 -8.91 3.73
CA GLN A 282 26.05 -7.69 2.93
C GLN A 282 24.59 -7.32 2.69
N VAL A 283 23.71 -8.29 2.37
CA VAL A 283 22.27 -8.05 2.22
C VAL A 283 21.69 -7.49 3.52
N ALA A 284 22.01 -8.09 4.68
CA ALA A 284 21.52 -7.66 5.99
C ALA A 284 22.00 -6.26 6.39
N ALA A 285 23.20 -5.85 5.97
CA ALA A 285 23.78 -4.55 6.26
C ALA A 285 23.40 -3.46 5.27
N SER A 286 22.90 -3.83 4.08
CA SER A 286 22.65 -2.87 3.00
C SER A 286 21.39 -2.04 3.23
N PRO A 287 21.43 -0.71 3.13
CA PRO A 287 20.23 0.13 3.10
C PRO A 287 19.55 0.18 1.71
N HIS A 288 20.21 -0.33 0.65
CA HIS A 288 19.74 -0.25 -0.76
C HIS A 288 20.14 -1.49 -1.56
N VAL A 289 19.69 -2.65 -1.09
CA VAL A 289 20.08 -4.00 -1.59
C VAL A 289 20.03 -4.13 -3.11
N ALA A 290 18.97 -3.66 -3.76
CA ALA A 290 18.84 -3.77 -5.21
C ALA A 290 19.95 -3.02 -5.97
N SER A 291 20.33 -1.83 -5.49
CA SER A 291 21.43 -1.04 -6.07
C SER A 291 22.77 -1.74 -5.91
N ASP A 292 23.03 -2.32 -4.73
CA ASP A 292 24.28 -3.04 -4.44
C ASP A 292 24.40 -4.32 -5.27
N VAL A 293 23.30 -5.04 -5.48
CA VAL A 293 23.24 -6.21 -6.39
C VAL A 293 23.64 -5.79 -7.81
N VAL A 294 23.06 -4.71 -8.32
CA VAL A 294 23.37 -4.25 -9.67
C VAL A 294 24.80 -3.72 -9.77
N GLN A 295 25.30 -3.09 -8.70
CA GLN A 295 26.70 -2.66 -8.63
C GLN A 295 27.66 -3.85 -8.75
N SER A 296 27.34 -4.96 -8.10
CA SER A 296 28.14 -6.19 -8.20
C SER A 296 28.10 -6.82 -9.59
N LEU A 297 26.95 -6.73 -10.30
CA LEU A 297 26.77 -7.34 -11.64
C LEU A 297 27.30 -6.48 -12.78
N SER A 298 27.09 -5.17 -12.75
CA SER A 298 27.35 -4.25 -13.89
C SER A 298 28.21 -3.02 -13.54
N GLY A 299 28.75 -2.99 -12.32
CA GLY A 299 29.55 -1.88 -11.82
C GLY A 299 28.74 -0.63 -11.46
N SER A 300 29.44 0.41 -10.99
CA SER A 300 28.82 1.61 -10.40
C SER A 300 27.97 2.41 -11.38
N ARG A 301 28.32 2.44 -12.69
CA ARG A 301 27.52 3.14 -13.69
C ARG A 301 26.15 2.50 -13.91
N GLY A 302 26.11 1.16 -14.04
CA GLY A 302 24.84 0.42 -14.17
C GLY A 302 23.96 0.57 -12.93
N ALA A 303 24.58 0.46 -11.74
CA ALA A 303 23.89 0.67 -10.48
C ALA A 303 23.29 2.09 -10.34
N ALA A 304 24.04 3.13 -10.74
CA ALA A 304 23.56 4.50 -10.69
C ALA A 304 22.33 4.71 -11.59
N TRP A 305 22.36 4.23 -12.84
CA TRP A 305 21.22 4.33 -13.77
C TRP A 305 20.00 3.62 -13.24
N LEU A 306 20.17 2.39 -12.71
CA LEU A 306 19.06 1.63 -12.15
C LEU A 306 18.50 2.29 -10.91
N THR A 307 19.37 2.83 -10.04
CA THR A 307 18.94 3.57 -8.84
C THR A 307 18.15 4.82 -9.19
N VAL A 308 18.54 5.56 -10.23
CA VAL A 308 17.75 6.68 -10.75
C VAL A 308 16.39 6.21 -11.23
N ALA A 309 16.31 5.09 -11.96
CA ALA A 309 15.04 4.54 -12.42
C ALA A 309 14.12 4.15 -11.23
N MET A 310 14.67 3.52 -10.17
CA MET A 310 13.93 3.22 -8.95
C MET A 310 13.47 4.48 -8.20
N ALA A 311 14.33 5.50 -8.13
CA ALA A 311 13.99 6.78 -7.51
C ALA A 311 12.84 7.49 -8.26
N VAL A 312 12.92 7.57 -9.59
CA VAL A 312 11.84 8.12 -10.43
C VAL A 312 10.55 7.34 -10.26
N SER A 313 10.63 6.02 -10.17
CA SER A 313 9.48 5.14 -9.89
C SER A 313 8.84 5.44 -8.53
N ALA A 314 9.64 5.65 -7.48
CA ALA A 314 9.16 6.00 -6.14
C ALA A 314 8.43 7.37 -6.14
N LEU A 315 8.95 8.38 -6.84
CA LEU A 315 8.28 9.67 -7.02
C LEU A 315 6.95 9.53 -7.77
N GLY A 316 6.91 8.68 -8.79
CA GLY A 316 5.68 8.40 -9.52
C GLY A 316 4.62 7.74 -8.64
N ALA A 317 5.01 6.76 -7.82
CA ALA A 317 4.12 6.14 -6.85
C ALA A 317 3.61 7.17 -5.80
N LEU A 318 4.50 8.00 -5.26
CA LEU A 318 4.14 9.08 -4.34
C LEU A 318 3.13 10.04 -4.97
N HIS A 319 3.35 10.45 -6.22
CA HIS A 319 2.41 11.35 -6.94
C HIS A 319 1.01 10.74 -7.03
N VAL A 320 0.90 9.45 -7.37
CA VAL A 320 -0.38 8.74 -7.47
C VAL A 320 -1.07 8.64 -6.11
N VAL A 321 -0.34 8.28 -5.05
CA VAL A 321 -0.89 8.18 -3.68
C VAL A 321 -1.40 9.54 -3.19
N VAL A 322 -0.70 10.64 -3.50
CA VAL A 322 -1.16 12.00 -3.19
C VAL A 322 -2.46 12.30 -3.91
N LEU A 323 -2.52 12.02 -5.22
CA LEU A 323 -3.67 12.33 -6.07
C LEU A 323 -4.91 11.52 -5.66
N THR A 324 -4.75 10.21 -5.48
CA THR A 324 -5.87 9.30 -5.16
C THR A 324 -6.30 9.42 -3.71
N GLY A 325 -5.35 9.57 -2.79
CA GLY A 325 -5.61 9.67 -1.36
C GLY A 325 -6.52 10.82 -0.96
N ALA A 326 -6.40 11.96 -1.64
CA ALA A 326 -7.23 13.14 -1.36
C ALA A 326 -8.72 12.95 -1.68
N ARG A 327 -9.09 11.95 -2.47
CA ARG A 327 -10.49 11.66 -2.83
C ARG A 327 -11.29 11.12 -1.64
N ILE A 328 -10.67 10.39 -0.71
CA ILE A 328 -11.37 9.79 0.44
C ILE A 328 -11.86 10.87 1.41
N PRO A 329 -11.01 11.75 2.01
CA PRO A 329 -11.48 12.80 2.90
C PRO A 329 -12.38 13.82 2.19
N TYR A 330 -12.18 14.06 0.88
CA TYR A 330 -13.07 14.88 0.08
C TYR A 330 -14.48 14.29 -0.02
N ALA A 331 -14.61 13.01 -0.35
CA ALA A 331 -15.90 12.31 -0.44
C ALA A 331 -16.59 12.28 0.93
N MET A 332 -15.86 11.94 2.00
CA MET A 332 -16.39 11.94 3.37
C MET A 332 -16.89 13.33 3.78
N ALA A 333 -16.18 14.41 3.40
CA ALA A 333 -16.60 15.78 3.71
C ALA A 333 -17.91 16.14 2.98
N ARG A 334 -18.05 15.77 1.72
CA ARG A 334 -19.30 15.93 0.95
C ARG A 334 -20.47 15.17 1.57
N ASP A 335 -20.21 14.00 2.16
CA ASP A 335 -21.22 13.21 2.87
C ASP A 335 -21.51 13.78 4.29
N GLY A 336 -20.86 14.89 4.69
CA GLY A 336 -20.97 15.46 6.02
C GLY A 336 -20.31 14.64 7.13
N LEU A 337 -19.45 13.70 6.77
CA LEU A 337 -18.76 12.76 7.66
C LEU A 337 -17.27 13.09 7.83
N PHE A 338 -16.86 14.32 7.49
CA PHE A 338 -15.50 14.81 7.67
C PHE A 338 -15.50 16.32 7.87
N PHE A 339 -14.32 16.90 8.04
CA PHE A 339 -14.17 18.35 8.19
C PHE A 339 -14.49 19.09 6.88
N GLY A 340 -15.31 20.14 6.94
CA GLY A 340 -15.78 20.87 5.75
C GLY A 340 -14.68 21.53 4.90
N PHE A 341 -13.47 21.76 5.45
CA PHE A 341 -12.37 22.27 4.64
C PHE A 341 -11.92 21.28 3.55
N ALA A 342 -12.09 19.97 3.77
CA ALA A 342 -11.67 18.94 2.82
C ALA A 342 -12.55 18.90 1.56
N GLU A 343 -13.74 19.52 1.60
CA GLU A 343 -14.64 19.68 0.45
C GLU A 343 -14.18 20.77 -0.54
N ARG A 344 -13.22 21.62 -0.14
CA ARG A 344 -12.77 22.75 -0.96
C ARG A 344 -12.08 22.27 -2.22
N LEU A 345 -12.58 22.75 -3.38
CA LEU A 345 -11.99 22.52 -4.69
C LEU A 345 -11.24 23.76 -5.18
N HIS A 346 -10.19 23.56 -5.96
CA HIS A 346 -9.53 24.64 -6.68
C HIS A 346 -10.52 25.28 -7.68
N PRO A 347 -10.63 26.61 -7.75
CA PRO A 347 -11.66 27.27 -8.59
C PRO A 347 -11.62 26.85 -10.08
N SER A 348 -10.43 26.78 -10.67
CA SER A 348 -10.22 26.45 -12.08
C SER A 348 -9.85 25.00 -12.33
N LEU A 349 -9.03 24.39 -11.47
CA LEU A 349 -8.47 23.04 -11.68
C LEU A 349 -9.34 21.93 -11.13
N ARG A 350 -10.32 22.27 -10.27
CA ARG A 350 -11.25 21.31 -9.64
C ARG A 350 -10.55 20.22 -8.80
N THR A 351 -9.29 20.44 -8.39
CA THR A 351 -8.57 19.58 -7.44
C THR A 351 -9.13 19.75 -6.03
N PRO A 352 -9.20 18.70 -5.21
CA PRO A 352 -9.62 18.77 -3.80
C PRO A 352 -8.50 19.36 -2.93
N THR A 353 -8.31 20.69 -3.02
CA THR A 353 -7.17 21.39 -2.42
C THR A 353 -7.12 21.28 -0.91
N GLY A 354 -8.28 21.37 -0.24
CA GLY A 354 -8.34 21.22 1.22
C GLY A 354 -7.87 19.84 1.68
N ALA A 355 -8.31 18.78 1.01
CA ALA A 355 -7.89 17.41 1.29
C ALA A 355 -6.40 17.18 0.97
N LEU A 356 -5.90 17.72 -0.16
CA LEU A 356 -4.49 17.62 -0.55
C LEU A 356 -3.57 18.26 0.49
N VAL A 357 -3.85 19.50 0.90
CA VAL A 357 -3.06 20.21 1.91
C VAL A 357 -3.10 19.46 3.25
N PHE A 358 -4.26 18.97 3.64
CA PHE A 358 -4.43 18.20 4.87
C PHE A 358 -3.56 16.94 4.89
N LEU A 359 -3.67 16.09 3.86
CA LEU A 359 -2.88 14.86 3.77
C LEU A 359 -1.38 15.16 3.64
N GLY A 360 -1.01 16.13 2.80
CA GLY A 360 0.37 16.55 2.61
C GLY A 360 1.02 17.09 3.88
N SER A 361 0.26 17.84 4.70
CA SER A 361 0.76 18.35 5.99
C SER A 361 1.05 17.22 6.98
N ILE A 362 0.13 16.25 7.11
CA ILE A 362 0.34 15.07 7.98
C ILE A 362 1.53 14.26 7.47
N ALA A 363 1.58 14.00 6.15
CA ALA A 363 2.66 13.25 5.54
C ALA A 363 4.03 13.92 5.72
N ALA A 364 4.10 15.25 5.60
CA ALA A 364 5.32 16.02 5.82
C ALA A 364 5.81 15.92 7.28
N LEU A 365 4.90 16.02 8.26
CA LEU A 365 5.22 15.81 9.67
C LEU A 365 5.71 14.37 9.94
N LEU A 366 5.06 13.38 9.35
CA LEU A 366 5.48 11.99 9.49
C LEU A 366 6.83 11.73 8.84
N ALA A 367 7.11 12.29 7.66
CA ALA A 367 8.40 12.19 6.98
C ALA A 367 9.53 12.85 7.79
N LEU A 368 9.22 13.95 8.51
CA LEU A 368 10.18 14.64 9.37
C LEU A 368 10.54 13.83 10.62
N THR A 369 9.62 13.02 11.14
CA THR A 369 9.78 12.35 12.44
C THR A 369 10.01 10.84 12.34
N GLY A 370 9.81 10.24 11.16
CA GLY A 370 9.87 8.79 10.97
C GLY A 370 10.98 8.33 10.02
N THR A 371 11.56 7.18 10.31
CA THR A 371 12.39 6.44 9.36
C THR A 371 11.52 5.62 8.41
N PHE A 372 12.09 5.14 7.30
CA PHE A 372 11.38 4.26 6.36
C PHE A 372 10.76 3.03 7.06
N GLU A 373 11.53 2.39 7.96
CA GLU A 373 11.08 1.20 8.71
C GLU A 373 9.92 1.49 9.67
N GLU A 374 10.00 2.62 10.35
CA GLU A 374 8.96 3.04 11.30
C GLU A 374 7.66 3.40 10.59
N LEU A 375 7.77 4.07 9.44
CA LEU A 375 6.63 4.49 8.64
C LEU A 375 5.90 3.28 8.03
N TYR A 376 6.60 2.35 7.35
CA TYR A 376 5.89 1.19 6.81
C TYR A 376 5.34 0.27 7.90
N SER A 377 5.98 0.20 9.07
CA SER A 377 5.45 -0.59 10.20
C SER A 377 4.14 0.00 10.73
N LEU A 378 4.07 1.33 10.86
CA LEU A 378 2.83 2.02 11.24
C LEU A 378 1.72 1.84 10.20
N PHE A 379 2.07 1.91 8.91
CA PHE A 379 1.18 1.64 7.80
C PHE A 379 0.58 0.23 7.90
N VAL A 380 1.44 -0.79 7.98
CA VAL A 380 1.02 -2.20 8.07
C VAL A 380 0.14 -2.41 9.29
N PHE A 381 0.50 -1.86 10.47
CA PHE A 381 -0.32 -1.96 11.68
C PHE A 381 -1.74 -1.45 11.44
N ALA A 382 -1.88 -0.24 10.92
CA ALA A 382 -3.19 0.39 10.74
C ALA A 382 -4.04 -0.33 9.68
N VAL A 383 -3.45 -0.66 8.53
CA VAL A 383 -4.16 -1.27 7.39
C VAL A 383 -4.56 -2.71 7.70
N TRP A 384 -3.70 -3.50 8.37
CA TRP A 384 -3.99 -4.90 8.65
C TRP A 384 -5.11 -5.11 9.67
N ILE A 385 -5.39 -4.15 10.57
CA ILE A 385 -6.61 -4.14 11.39
C ILE A 385 -7.85 -4.17 10.47
N PHE A 386 -7.88 -3.30 9.48
CA PHE A 386 -9.04 -3.21 8.57
C PHE A 386 -9.09 -4.36 7.56
N PHE A 387 -7.97 -4.93 7.15
CA PHE A 387 -7.94 -6.15 6.36
C PHE A 387 -8.59 -7.32 7.11
N GLY A 388 -8.29 -7.47 8.40
CA GLY A 388 -8.99 -8.43 9.26
C GLY A 388 -10.49 -8.15 9.35
N LEU A 389 -10.89 -6.89 9.49
CA LEU A 389 -12.31 -6.49 9.52
C LEU A 389 -13.04 -6.77 8.21
N VAL A 390 -12.36 -6.66 7.04
CA VAL A 390 -12.94 -7.04 5.73
C VAL A 390 -13.23 -8.54 5.68
N ALA A 391 -12.35 -9.38 6.25
CA ALA A 391 -12.62 -10.83 6.36
C ALA A 391 -13.87 -11.11 7.22
N ILE A 392 -14.02 -10.40 8.34
CA ILE A 392 -15.22 -10.50 9.20
C ILE A 392 -16.45 -9.99 8.45
N ALA A 393 -16.34 -8.90 7.70
CA ALA A 393 -17.43 -8.35 6.89
C ALA A 393 -17.92 -9.36 5.85
N LEU A 394 -17.01 -10.06 5.17
CA LEU A 394 -17.34 -11.13 4.22
C LEU A 394 -18.15 -12.25 4.89
N ILE A 395 -17.67 -12.75 6.05
CA ILE A 395 -18.34 -13.81 6.79
C ILE A 395 -19.76 -13.35 7.21
N ARG A 396 -19.88 -12.14 7.75
CA ARG A 396 -21.19 -11.58 8.17
C ARG A 396 -22.13 -11.35 6.99
N LEU A 397 -21.66 -10.87 5.87
CA LEU A 397 -22.48 -10.68 4.66
C LEU A 397 -23.00 -12.02 4.12
N ARG A 398 -22.20 -13.08 4.17
CA ARG A 398 -22.67 -14.41 3.77
C ARG A 398 -23.76 -14.95 4.68
N GLN A 399 -23.74 -14.60 5.97
CA GLN A 399 -24.75 -15.00 6.96
C GLN A 399 -26.02 -14.15 6.86
N LYS A 400 -25.87 -12.81 6.74
CA LYS A 400 -26.99 -11.86 6.76
C LYS A 400 -27.73 -11.76 5.42
N GLU A 401 -26.99 -11.84 4.32
CA GLU A 401 -27.52 -11.69 2.96
C GLU A 401 -27.19 -12.97 2.15
N PRO A 402 -27.78 -14.15 2.48
CA PRO A 402 -27.47 -15.40 1.79
C PRO A 402 -27.84 -15.36 0.31
N ASN A 403 -28.86 -14.57 -0.06
CA ASN A 403 -29.37 -14.42 -1.41
C ASN A 403 -28.63 -13.35 -2.24
N LEU A 404 -27.64 -12.65 -1.65
CA LEU A 404 -26.85 -11.68 -2.38
C LEU A 404 -26.16 -12.35 -3.59
N VAL A 405 -26.32 -11.77 -4.78
CA VAL A 405 -25.64 -12.26 -5.97
C VAL A 405 -24.15 -12.09 -5.83
N ARG A 406 -23.41 -13.22 -5.86
CA ARG A 406 -21.95 -13.28 -5.76
C ARG A 406 -21.38 -13.88 -7.03
N PRO A 407 -21.04 -13.06 -8.04
CA PRO A 407 -20.50 -13.55 -9.31
C PRO A 407 -19.18 -14.31 -9.15
N TYR A 408 -18.40 -13.95 -8.11
CA TYR A 408 -17.23 -14.69 -7.66
C TYR A 408 -17.41 -15.04 -6.18
N ARG A 409 -17.00 -16.25 -5.79
CA ARG A 409 -17.01 -16.72 -4.41
C ARG A 409 -15.59 -17.03 -3.96
N ALA A 410 -15.17 -16.50 -2.82
CA ALA A 410 -13.86 -16.76 -2.25
C ALA A 410 -13.63 -18.26 -2.10
N TRP A 411 -12.55 -18.74 -2.73
CA TRP A 411 -12.17 -20.14 -2.69
C TRP A 411 -11.81 -20.58 -1.29
N GLY A 412 -12.16 -21.81 -0.88
CA GLY A 412 -11.84 -22.36 0.44
C GLY A 412 -12.61 -21.74 1.62
N TYR A 413 -13.76 -21.09 1.37
CA TYR A 413 -14.63 -20.63 2.49
C TYR A 413 -15.12 -21.80 3.35
N PRO A 414 -15.17 -21.69 4.69
CA PRO A 414 -14.88 -20.50 5.51
C PRO A 414 -13.40 -20.35 5.91
N TRP A 415 -12.53 -21.28 5.54
CA TRP A 415 -11.14 -21.30 6.01
C TRP A 415 -10.33 -20.11 5.51
N THR A 416 -10.51 -19.71 4.24
CA THR A 416 -9.81 -18.58 3.64
C THR A 416 -9.96 -17.29 4.46
N PRO A 417 -11.17 -16.77 4.75
CA PRO A 417 -11.29 -15.55 5.55
C PRO A 417 -10.87 -15.78 7.01
N LEU A 418 -11.01 -16.97 7.58
CA LEU A 418 -10.59 -17.26 8.95
C LEU A 418 -9.05 -17.26 9.10
N VAL A 419 -8.33 -17.91 8.17
CA VAL A 419 -6.86 -17.92 8.18
C VAL A 419 -6.31 -16.53 7.90
N PHE A 420 -6.91 -15.79 6.97
CA PHE A 420 -6.53 -14.41 6.69
C PHE A 420 -6.74 -13.50 7.92
N LEU A 421 -7.88 -13.63 8.61
CA LEU A 421 -8.16 -12.94 9.87
C LEU A 421 -7.12 -13.28 10.94
N ALA A 422 -6.82 -14.58 11.12
CA ALA A 422 -5.82 -15.02 12.08
C ALA A 422 -4.42 -14.45 11.77
N ALA A 423 -4.03 -14.43 10.50
CA ALA A 423 -2.78 -13.81 10.07
C ALA A 423 -2.77 -12.29 10.32
N ALA A 424 -3.88 -11.60 10.03
CA ALA A 424 -4.01 -10.17 10.30
C ALA A 424 -3.89 -9.87 11.80
N MET A 425 -4.53 -10.66 12.65
CA MET A 425 -4.41 -10.54 14.10
C MET A 425 -2.98 -10.81 14.59
N ALA A 426 -2.34 -11.89 14.10
CA ALA A 426 -0.99 -12.24 14.47
C ALA A 426 0.01 -11.13 14.12
N LEU A 427 -0.08 -10.56 12.90
CA LEU A 427 0.76 -9.44 12.46
C LEU A 427 0.52 -8.18 13.30
N THR A 428 -0.74 -7.84 13.57
CA THR A 428 -1.09 -6.66 14.37
C THR A 428 -0.60 -6.79 15.81
N VAL A 429 -0.77 -7.97 16.42
CA VAL A 429 -0.29 -8.25 17.78
C VAL A 429 1.24 -8.23 17.83
N ASN A 430 1.91 -8.88 16.87
CA ASN A 430 3.38 -8.87 16.78
C ASN A 430 3.92 -7.43 16.67
N LEU A 431 3.33 -6.61 15.79
CA LEU A 431 3.71 -5.20 15.65
C LEU A 431 3.50 -4.41 16.94
N TRP A 432 2.40 -4.67 17.66
CA TRP A 432 2.19 -4.04 18.97
C TRP A 432 3.28 -4.44 19.98
N MET A 433 3.66 -5.72 20.01
CA MET A 433 4.71 -6.20 20.92
C MET A 433 6.08 -5.63 20.56
N VAL A 434 6.42 -5.51 19.27
CA VAL A 434 7.72 -5.02 18.79
C VAL A 434 7.82 -3.49 18.80
N ARG A 435 6.71 -2.79 18.51
CA ARG A 435 6.65 -1.33 18.38
C ARG A 435 5.47 -0.74 19.18
N PRO A 436 5.39 -0.92 20.52
CA PRO A 436 4.19 -0.64 21.32
C PRO A 436 3.75 0.83 21.26
N VAL A 437 4.67 1.78 21.32
CA VAL A 437 4.34 3.21 21.32
C VAL A 437 3.68 3.63 20.00
N ARG A 438 4.27 3.28 18.87
CA ARG A 438 3.74 3.65 17.55
C ARG A 438 2.44 2.94 17.23
N SER A 439 2.34 1.66 17.58
CA SER A 439 1.09 0.89 17.42
C SER A 439 -0.04 1.46 18.28
N SER A 440 0.26 1.86 19.53
CA SER A 440 -0.72 2.51 20.41
C SER A 440 -1.15 3.88 19.89
N LEU A 441 -0.23 4.67 19.35
CA LEU A 441 -0.57 5.95 18.70
C LEU A 441 -1.46 5.71 17.47
N GLY A 442 -1.13 4.74 16.62
CA GLY A 442 -1.96 4.38 15.46
C GLY A 442 -3.37 3.94 15.87
N LEU A 443 -3.48 3.08 16.89
CA LEU A 443 -4.77 2.67 17.43
C LEU A 443 -5.53 3.85 18.03
N GLY A 444 -4.84 4.72 18.76
CA GLY A 444 -5.41 5.95 19.35
C GLY A 444 -6.05 6.84 18.27
N VAL A 445 -5.38 7.03 17.13
CA VAL A 445 -5.93 7.79 16.00
C VAL A 445 -7.20 7.12 15.45
N ILE A 446 -7.23 5.79 15.32
CA ILE A 446 -8.42 5.05 14.85
C ILE A 446 -9.58 5.24 15.84
N VAL A 447 -9.31 5.05 17.14
CA VAL A 447 -10.33 5.17 18.20
C VAL A 447 -10.87 6.58 18.33
N LEU A 448 -10.04 7.60 18.12
CA LEU A 448 -10.47 9.01 18.04
C LEU A 448 -11.54 9.25 16.96
N GLY A 449 -11.61 8.45 15.93
CA GLY A 449 -12.68 8.52 14.93
C GLY A 449 -14.07 8.23 15.51
N ILE A 450 -14.20 7.43 16.59
CA ILE A 450 -15.48 7.03 17.14
C ILE A 450 -16.33 8.24 17.60
N PRO A 451 -15.83 9.16 18.46
CA PRO A 451 -16.60 10.33 18.86
C PRO A 451 -16.96 11.24 17.70
N PHE A 452 -16.07 11.38 16.69
CA PHE A 452 -16.38 12.16 15.49
C PHE A 452 -17.49 11.53 14.66
N PHE A 453 -17.52 10.19 14.52
CA PHE A 453 -18.63 9.50 13.88
C PHE A 453 -19.98 9.85 14.52
N TYR A 454 -20.08 9.70 15.85
CA TYR A 454 -21.34 10.01 16.56
C TYR A 454 -21.71 11.49 16.49
N ARG A 455 -20.72 12.41 16.49
CA ARG A 455 -20.97 13.84 16.32
C ARG A 455 -21.52 14.19 14.93
N TRP A 456 -20.96 13.61 13.88
CA TRP A 456 -21.38 13.90 12.51
C TRP A 456 -22.61 13.10 12.08
N HIS A 457 -22.74 11.88 12.51
CA HIS A 457 -23.89 11.02 12.17
C HIS A 457 -25.21 11.52 12.75
N LYS A 458 -25.17 12.28 13.87
CA LYS A 458 -26.35 12.90 14.51
C LYS A 458 -26.78 14.21 13.84
N ARG A 459 -25.97 14.81 12.95
CA ARG A 459 -26.39 16.03 12.25
C ARG A 459 -27.46 15.68 11.22
N PRO A 460 -28.62 16.39 11.19
CA PRO A 460 -29.61 16.19 10.15
C PRO A 460 -28.91 16.43 8.79
N ARG A 461 -28.96 15.45 7.92
CA ARG A 461 -28.48 15.59 6.54
C ARG A 461 -29.28 16.73 5.92
N ALA A 462 -28.60 17.76 5.42
CA ALA A 462 -29.22 18.73 4.53
C ALA A 462 -29.88 17.93 3.40
N ALA A 463 -31.18 18.13 3.22
CA ALA A 463 -32.01 17.40 2.29
C ALA A 463 -31.40 17.47 0.87
N GLY A 464 -30.85 16.38 0.36
CA GLY A 464 -30.30 16.38 -0.98
C GLY A 464 -29.42 15.22 -1.41
N ILE A 465 -29.42 14.04 -0.75
CA ILE A 465 -28.83 12.84 -1.37
C ILE A 465 -29.62 11.61 -0.95
N HIS A 466 -30.43 11.09 -1.84
CA HIS A 466 -31.07 9.80 -1.75
C HIS A 466 -30.00 8.69 -1.80
N CYS A 467 -29.66 8.13 -0.66
CA CYS A 467 -29.10 6.78 -0.62
C CYS A 467 -30.27 5.82 -0.87
N GLY A 468 -30.39 5.32 -2.11
CA GLY A 468 -31.47 4.40 -2.49
C GLY A 468 -31.55 3.22 -1.51
N ARG A 469 -32.63 3.22 -0.75
CA ARG A 469 -33.22 1.98 -0.23
C ARG A 469 -33.92 1.35 -1.44
N ASN A 470 -33.30 0.36 -2.02
CA ASN A 470 -33.94 -0.82 -2.62
C ASN A 470 -32.84 -1.84 -2.95
#